data_550a8331dfafc324c245612a57aa92bd
#
_entry.id   550a8331dfafc324c245612a57aa92bd
#
_cell.length_a   1.000
_cell.length_b   1.000
_cell.length_c   1.000
_cell.angle_alpha   90.00
_cell.angle_beta   90.00
_cell.angle_gamma   90.00
#
_symmetry.space_group_name_H-M   'P 1'
#
loop_
_entity.id
_entity.type
_entity.pdbx_description
1 polymer ?
#
loop_
_entity_poly.entity_id
_entity_poly.type
_entity_poly.pdbx_seq_one_letter_code
_entity_poly.pdbx_strand_id
1 'polypeptide(L)'
;LPLGWKQKLAFSVSIFHEPKIVFLDEPTGGVDPATRRQFWELIYQAADRGITVFVTTHFMDEAEYCDRISIMVDGVIRALDTPDELKRQFKVATMDDVFQQLAREAVRTAD
;
A
#
# COMPACT_ATOMS: atom_id res chain seq x y z
N LEU A 1 -23.85 -4.75 -7.42
CA LEU A 1 -22.64 -4.22 -8.06
C LEU A 1 -21.43 -5.06 -7.71
N PRO A 2 -20.53 -5.31 -8.67
CA PRO A 2 -19.28 -5.98 -8.37
C PRO A 2 -18.46 -5.25 -7.30
N LEU A 3 -17.67 -6.00 -6.54
CA LEU A 3 -16.88 -5.45 -5.44
C LEU A 3 -15.97 -4.29 -5.90
N GLY A 4 -15.31 -4.43 -7.06
CA GLY A 4 -14.43 -3.39 -7.58
C GLY A 4 -15.17 -2.08 -7.85
N TRP A 5 -16.39 -2.14 -8.33
CA TRP A 5 -17.23 -0.98 -8.53
C TRP A 5 -17.61 -0.30 -7.21
N LYS A 6 -17.96 -1.13 -6.20
CA LYS A 6 -18.28 -0.60 -4.87
C LYS A 6 -17.08 0.13 -4.26
N GLN A 7 -15.89 -0.44 -4.41
CA GLN A 7 -14.67 0.15 -3.88
C GLN A 7 -14.35 1.48 -4.58
N LYS A 8 -14.47 1.52 -5.91
CA LYS A 8 -14.23 2.77 -6.66
C LYS A 8 -15.24 3.85 -6.30
N LEU A 9 -16.52 3.48 -6.18
CA LEU A 9 -17.57 4.43 -5.80
C LEU A 9 -17.34 4.97 -4.39
N ALA A 10 -17.06 4.10 -3.43
CA ALA A 10 -16.80 4.50 -2.06
C ALA A 10 -15.61 5.46 -1.97
N PHE A 11 -14.53 5.18 -2.69
CA PHE A 11 -13.38 6.07 -2.74
C PHE A 11 -13.73 7.42 -3.37
N SER A 12 -14.44 7.40 -4.50
CA SER A 12 -14.84 8.64 -5.20
C SER A 12 -15.70 9.53 -4.30
N VAL A 13 -16.63 8.94 -3.54
CA VAL A 13 -17.46 9.66 -2.58
C VAL A 13 -16.61 10.24 -1.45
N SER A 14 -15.65 9.44 -0.94
CA SER A 14 -14.81 9.89 0.17
C SER A 14 -13.94 11.09 -0.17
N ILE A 15 -13.55 11.26 -1.44
CA ILE A 15 -12.72 12.39 -1.86
C ILE A 15 -13.53 13.57 -2.40
N PHE A 16 -14.87 13.44 -2.49
CA PHE A 16 -15.73 14.48 -3.06
C PHE A 16 -15.57 15.83 -2.35
N HIS A 17 -15.41 15.83 -1.03
CA HIS A 17 -15.23 17.05 -0.23
C HIS A 17 -13.77 17.51 -0.14
N GLU A 18 -12.90 16.95 -0.93
CA GLU A 18 -11.46 17.26 -0.99
C GLU A 18 -10.78 17.24 0.39
N PRO A 19 -10.86 16.12 1.11
CA PRO A 19 -10.19 16.01 2.39
C PRO A 19 -8.68 16.12 2.22
N LYS A 20 -7.96 16.52 3.28
CA LYS A 20 -6.50 16.56 3.23
C LYS A 20 -5.89 15.17 3.32
N ILE A 21 -6.54 14.26 4.03
CA ILE A 21 -6.05 12.91 4.29
C ILE A 21 -7.20 11.93 4.12
N VAL A 22 -6.93 10.81 3.45
CA VAL A 22 -7.87 9.69 3.32
C VAL A 22 -7.17 8.42 3.78
N PHE A 23 -7.84 7.61 4.59
CA PHE A 23 -7.35 6.32 5.04
C PHE A 23 -8.15 5.20 4.37
N LEU A 24 -7.45 4.26 3.75
CA LEU A 24 -8.04 3.11 3.07
C LEU A 24 -7.46 1.84 3.68
N ASP A 25 -8.33 0.96 4.19
CA ASP A 25 -7.92 -0.30 4.79
C ASP A 25 -8.15 -1.44 3.82
N GLU A 26 -7.06 -1.99 3.28
CA GLU A 26 -7.07 -3.09 2.32
C GLU A 26 -8.12 -2.89 1.21
N PRO A 27 -8.10 -1.75 0.50
CA PRO A 27 -9.20 -1.34 -0.37
C PRO A 27 -9.38 -2.24 -1.60
N THR A 28 -8.36 -3.00 -1.96
CA THR A 28 -8.38 -3.86 -3.15
C THR A 28 -8.48 -5.36 -2.82
N GLY A 29 -8.77 -5.68 -1.57
CA GLY A 29 -8.96 -7.07 -1.16
C GLY A 29 -10.13 -7.71 -1.94
N GLY A 30 -9.88 -8.88 -2.56
CA GLY A 30 -10.88 -9.59 -3.32
C GLY A 30 -11.20 -9.02 -4.70
N VAL A 31 -10.47 -8.02 -5.15
CA VAL A 31 -10.67 -7.35 -6.44
C VAL A 31 -9.70 -7.94 -7.48
N ASP A 32 -10.17 -8.10 -8.73
CA ASP A 32 -9.34 -8.62 -9.82
C ASP A 32 -8.18 -7.66 -10.18
N PRO A 33 -7.09 -8.15 -10.80
CA PRO A 33 -5.91 -7.32 -11.07
C PRO A 33 -6.19 -6.10 -11.94
N ALA A 34 -7.07 -6.21 -12.94
CA ALA A 34 -7.37 -5.06 -13.81
C ALA A 34 -8.09 -3.95 -13.04
N THR A 35 -9.04 -4.31 -12.19
CA THR A 35 -9.78 -3.36 -11.36
C THR A 35 -8.88 -2.76 -10.28
N ARG A 36 -7.94 -3.55 -9.75
CA ARG A 36 -6.93 -3.06 -8.79
C ARG A 36 -6.09 -1.94 -9.42
N ARG A 37 -5.64 -2.11 -10.66
CA ARG A 37 -4.87 -1.06 -11.35
C ARG A 37 -5.70 0.20 -11.53
N GLN A 38 -6.97 0.07 -11.91
CA GLN A 38 -7.87 1.22 -12.04
C GLN A 38 -8.06 1.93 -10.71
N PHE A 39 -8.16 1.19 -9.62
CA PHE A 39 -8.26 1.78 -8.29
C PHE A 39 -7.00 2.58 -7.93
N TRP A 40 -5.83 2.06 -8.22
CA TRP A 40 -4.58 2.78 -7.97
C TRP A 40 -4.44 4.03 -8.84
N GLU A 41 -4.96 4.01 -10.06
CA GLU A 41 -5.02 5.23 -10.88
C GLU A 41 -5.85 6.32 -10.21
N LEU A 42 -6.97 5.95 -9.59
CA LEU A 42 -7.79 6.91 -8.83
C LEU A 42 -7.03 7.45 -7.61
N ILE A 43 -6.26 6.61 -6.93
CA ILE A 43 -5.41 7.04 -5.82
C ILE A 43 -4.39 8.06 -6.31
N TYR A 44 -3.71 7.80 -7.41
CA TYR A 44 -2.75 8.75 -7.98
C TYR A 44 -3.39 10.08 -8.37
N GLN A 45 -4.58 10.04 -8.95
CA GLN A 45 -5.31 11.26 -9.29
C GLN A 45 -5.64 12.08 -8.03
N ALA A 46 -6.05 11.42 -6.97
CA ALA A 46 -6.30 12.10 -5.69
C ALA A 46 -5.03 12.70 -5.12
N ALA A 47 -3.92 11.98 -5.18
CA ALA A 47 -2.61 12.47 -4.71
C ALA A 47 -2.16 13.69 -5.51
N ASP A 48 -2.37 13.68 -6.82
CA ASP A 48 -2.04 14.82 -7.68
C ASP A 48 -2.85 16.07 -7.33
N ARG A 49 -4.03 15.90 -6.73
CA ARG A 49 -4.86 17.00 -6.24
C ARG A 49 -4.46 17.48 -4.85
N GLY A 50 -3.40 16.93 -4.29
CA GLY A 50 -2.89 17.32 -2.98
C GLY A 50 -3.45 16.53 -1.80
N ILE A 51 -4.21 15.46 -2.06
CA ILE A 51 -4.76 14.60 -1.01
C ILE A 51 -3.71 13.57 -0.61
N THR A 52 -3.43 13.45 0.68
CA THR A 52 -2.58 12.38 1.21
C THR A 52 -3.42 11.13 1.39
N VAL A 53 -3.02 10.04 0.74
CA VAL A 53 -3.76 8.78 0.82
C VAL A 53 -2.92 7.75 1.56
N PHE A 54 -3.44 7.26 2.70
CA PHE A 54 -2.86 6.16 3.45
C PHE A 54 -3.57 4.87 3.09
N VAL A 55 -2.81 3.88 2.62
CA VAL A 55 -3.35 2.59 2.23
C VAL A 55 -2.71 1.51 3.08
N THR A 56 -3.51 0.67 3.72
CA THR A 56 -3.00 -0.56 4.31
C THR A 56 -3.20 -1.69 3.30
N THR A 57 -2.21 -2.56 3.17
CA THR A 57 -2.29 -3.71 2.28
C THR A 57 -1.37 -4.82 2.78
N HIS A 58 -1.75 -6.06 2.50
CA HIS A 58 -0.88 -7.21 2.69
C HIS A 58 -0.34 -7.73 1.34
N PHE A 59 -0.65 -7.04 0.25
CA PHE A 59 -0.15 -7.38 -1.09
C PHE A 59 1.14 -6.60 -1.34
N MET A 60 2.28 -7.27 -1.33
CA MET A 60 3.57 -6.62 -1.46
C MET A 60 3.80 -6.04 -2.87
N ASP A 61 3.12 -6.55 -3.88
CA ASP A 61 3.13 -5.94 -5.21
C ASP A 61 2.50 -4.55 -5.22
N GLU A 62 1.50 -4.29 -4.37
CA GLU A 62 0.92 -2.95 -4.23
C GLU A 62 1.88 -1.98 -3.54
N ALA A 63 2.77 -2.47 -2.71
CA ALA A 63 3.78 -1.63 -2.09
C ALA A 63 4.68 -0.95 -3.12
N GLU A 64 4.85 -1.55 -4.29
CA GLU A 64 5.64 -0.95 -5.37
C GLU A 64 5.02 0.34 -5.92
N TYR A 65 3.71 0.54 -5.72
CA TYR A 65 3.00 1.71 -6.23
C TYR A 65 3.02 2.91 -5.27
N CYS A 66 3.48 2.71 -4.05
CA CYS A 66 3.45 3.74 -3.01
C CYS A 66 4.69 4.64 -3.10
N ASP A 67 4.53 5.92 -2.74
CA ASP A 67 5.67 6.84 -2.63
C ASP A 67 6.52 6.51 -1.42
N ARG A 68 5.88 6.14 -0.31
CA ARG A 68 6.56 5.76 0.93
C ARG A 68 5.84 4.56 1.52
N ILE A 69 6.62 3.71 2.17
CA ILE A 69 6.11 2.47 2.77
C ILE A 69 6.56 2.37 4.20
N SER A 70 5.63 1.96 5.05
CA SER A 70 5.92 1.54 6.42
C SER A 70 5.62 0.05 6.51
N ILE A 71 6.61 -0.76 6.84
CA ILE A 71 6.44 -2.20 6.98
C ILE A 71 6.35 -2.56 8.46
N MET A 72 5.27 -3.23 8.80
CA MET A 72 5.00 -3.65 10.17
C MET A 72 5.10 -5.16 10.27
N VAL A 73 5.85 -5.65 11.26
CA VAL A 73 5.98 -7.07 11.56
C VAL A 73 5.79 -7.24 13.07
N ASP A 74 4.85 -8.11 13.46
CA ASP A 74 4.52 -8.37 14.86
C ASP A 74 4.21 -7.09 15.66
N GLY A 75 3.46 -6.18 15.02
CA GLY A 75 3.02 -4.94 15.67
C GLY A 75 4.09 -3.86 15.78
N VAL A 76 5.28 -4.07 15.21
CA VAL A 76 6.39 -3.14 15.27
C VAL A 76 6.75 -2.68 13.87
N ILE A 77 6.98 -1.37 13.70
CA ILE A 77 7.45 -0.82 12.43
C ILE A 77 8.93 -1.19 12.27
N ARG A 78 9.24 -1.97 11.23
CA ARG A 78 10.59 -2.47 10.95
C ARG A 78 11.31 -1.70 9.86
N ALA A 79 10.56 -1.01 8.99
CA ALA A 79 11.16 -0.22 7.93
C ALA A 79 10.20 0.91 7.54
N LEU A 80 10.76 2.05 7.17
CA LEU A 80 9.99 3.21 6.70
C LEU A 80 10.85 3.97 5.70
N ASP A 81 10.53 3.86 4.43
CA ASP A 81 11.23 4.57 3.36
C ASP A 81 10.48 4.44 2.04
N THR A 82 11.08 4.93 0.95
CA THR A 82 10.57 4.70 -0.39
C THR A 82 10.81 3.24 -0.82
N PRO A 83 10.01 2.71 -1.76
CA PRO A 83 10.25 1.36 -2.27
C PRO A 83 11.66 1.18 -2.83
N ASP A 84 12.12 2.13 -3.63
CA ASP A 84 13.45 2.04 -4.25
C ASP A 84 14.56 2.01 -3.20
N GLU A 85 14.46 2.84 -2.18
CA GLU A 85 15.46 2.90 -1.12
C GLU A 85 15.49 1.61 -0.31
N LEU A 86 14.32 1.05 0.01
CA LEU A 86 14.24 -0.21 0.75
C LEU A 86 14.82 -1.37 -0.06
N LYS A 87 14.52 -1.44 -1.34
CA LYS A 87 15.10 -2.47 -2.21
C LYS A 87 16.61 -2.34 -2.29
N ARG A 88 17.12 -1.11 -2.33
CA ARG A 88 18.56 -0.85 -2.34
C ARG A 88 19.22 -1.29 -1.03
N GLN A 89 18.63 -0.91 0.11
CA GLN A 89 19.16 -1.24 1.44
C GLN A 89 19.22 -2.76 1.66
N PHE A 90 18.20 -3.48 1.24
CA PHE A 90 18.13 -4.93 1.41
C PHE A 90 18.78 -5.70 0.27
N LYS A 91 19.24 -5.00 -0.77
CA LYS A 91 19.91 -5.60 -1.96
C LYS A 91 19.05 -6.63 -2.65
N VAL A 92 17.76 -6.30 -2.84
CA VAL A 92 16.77 -7.16 -3.47
C VAL A 92 16.05 -6.41 -4.60
N ALA A 93 15.34 -7.16 -5.45
CA ALA A 93 14.67 -6.61 -6.61
C ALA A 93 13.21 -6.22 -6.35
N THR A 94 12.56 -6.80 -5.35
CA THR A 94 11.13 -6.60 -5.11
C THR A 94 10.84 -6.28 -3.65
N MET A 95 9.68 -5.62 -3.43
CA MET A 95 9.22 -5.35 -2.07
C MET A 95 8.80 -6.62 -1.34
N ASP A 96 8.34 -7.64 -2.05
CA ASP A 96 8.07 -8.93 -1.44
C ASP A 96 9.32 -9.52 -0.80
N ASP A 97 10.46 -9.41 -1.48
CA ASP A 97 11.75 -9.87 -0.94
C ASP A 97 12.16 -9.07 0.30
N VAL A 98 11.92 -7.75 0.32
CA VAL A 98 12.18 -6.91 1.50
C VAL A 98 11.35 -7.41 2.68
N PHE A 99 10.05 -7.61 2.46
CA PHE A 99 9.15 -8.07 3.51
C PHE A 99 9.57 -9.43 4.05
N GLN A 100 9.95 -10.37 3.18
CA GLN A 100 10.37 -11.70 3.61
C GLN A 100 11.63 -11.67 4.46
N GLN A 101 12.60 -10.82 4.12
CA GLN A 101 13.80 -10.67 4.95
C GLN A 101 13.45 -10.11 6.33
N LEU A 102 12.59 -9.08 6.39
CA LEU A 102 12.19 -8.50 7.66
C LEU A 102 11.41 -9.49 8.51
N ALA A 103 10.55 -10.30 7.91
CA ALA A 103 9.80 -11.32 8.62
C ALA A 103 10.71 -12.39 9.21
N ARG A 104 11.74 -12.80 8.46
CA ARG A 104 12.73 -13.78 8.96
C ARG A 104 13.56 -13.22 10.11
N GLU A 105 13.97 -11.95 10.01
CA GLU A 105 14.71 -11.29 11.09
C GLU A 105 13.87 -11.21 12.37
N ALA A 106 12.58 -10.93 12.25
CA ALA A 106 11.67 -10.86 13.39
C ALA A 106 11.56 -12.23 14.08
N VAL A 107 11.53 -13.32 13.34
CA VAL A 107 11.52 -14.67 13.91
C VAL A 107 12.82 -14.94 14.66
N ARG A 108 13.97 -14.55 14.12
CA ARG A 108 15.27 -14.73 14.79
C ARG A 108 15.37 -13.96 16.10
N THR A 109 14.85 -12.74 16.14
CA THR A 109 14.92 -11.89 17.34
C THR A 109 13.91 -12.31 18.40
N ALA A 110 12.87 -13.06 18.05
CA ALA A 110 11.89 -13.58 19.00
C ALA A 110 12.40 -14.79 19.78
N ASP A 111 13.45 -15.45 19.30
CA ASP A 111 14.11 -16.56 19.98
C ASP A 111 15.17 -16.02 20.96
#